data_b81049f527d3dee00c93d213b06e7d57
#
_entry.id   b81049f527d3dee00c93d213b06e7d57
#
_cell.length_a   1.000
_cell.length_b   1.000
_cell.length_c   1.000
_cell.angle_alpha   90.00
_cell.angle_beta   90.00
_cell.angle_gamma   90.00
#
_symmetry.space_group_name_H-M   'P 1'
#
loop_
_entity.id
_entity.type
_entity.pdbx_description
1 polymer ?
#
loop_
_entity_poly.entity_id
_entity_poly.type
_entity_poly.pdbx_seq_one_letter_code
_entity_poly.pdbx_strand_id
1 'polypeptide(L)'
;MEPYRVRTGYGKVVAHRTKPPFAYCAEEDGKILAIDENAKVLKVEYKSGKRVAVNYGEEYTKNGGGGFYCTQTSIINNFKQGDKVVKGDVIIYNENFFTPDPYSKQVDWNIGATANVAFIEQNHTLDDGNAISASLAEKLAFNPVHVRDVVLKTNTTIHKIEEVGTIVKNIDPLLVFDTSAMDENMFGELGDDASDLLAKLNRQTPKAKFSGKIVQIDAFFRCEQSALSPTLKKVVSKIQKIKEDKAKAASGSINEKYFGKTMQIKYTDRIGITDIDDDTIILRFYIQQDMGMDIGSKLEILSSLKTVCSYINPNDWDTDDPNTKVNMMYSEIGVNNRIINSPKLCGMGAAVMEKLEKDILEEYFK
;
A
#
# COMPACT_ATOMS: atom_id res chain seq x y z
N MET A 1 11.34 -5.98 3.28
CA MET A 1 11.49 -7.42 2.88
C MET A 1 12.83 -7.61 2.22
N GLU A 2 13.38 -8.83 2.22
CA GLU A 2 14.73 -9.14 1.76
C GLU A 2 14.72 -10.35 0.82
N PRO A 3 15.65 -10.42 -0.16
CA PRO A 3 15.82 -11.62 -0.97
C PRO A 3 16.43 -12.72 -0.09
N TYR A 4 15.88 -13.92 -0.16
CA TYR A 4 16.41 -15.05 0.59
C TYR A 4 17.69 -15.60 -0.07
N ARG A 5 18.71 -15.96 0.74
CA ARG A 5 19.99 -16.42 0.20
C ARG A 5 19.90 -17.74 -0.57
N VAL A 6 19.15 -18.70 -0.02
CA VAL A 6 18.89 -19.98 -0.69
C VAL A 6 17.68 -19.84 -1.60
N ARG A 7 17.91 -19.58 -2.86
CA ARG A 7 16.87 -19.30 -3.86
C ARG A 7 17.15 -19.95 -5.20
N THR A 8 16.09 -20.09 -5.99
CA THR A 8 16.19 -20.51 -7.40
C THR A 8 16.34 -19.30 -8.31
N GLY A 9 16.74 -19.49 -9.55
CA GLY A 9 16.77 -18.43 -10.57
C GLY A 9 15.41 -17.80 -10.88
N TYR A 10 14.31 -18.39 -10.37
CA TYR A 10 12.96 -17.86 -10.58
C TYR A 10 12.74 -16.46 -9.96
N GLY A 11 13.48 -16.13 -8.89
CA GLY A 11 13.44 -14.79 -8.29
C GLY A 11 13.71 -13.66 -9.27
N LYS A 12 14.54 -13.89 -10.27
CA LYS A 12 14.83 -12.93 -11.36
C LYS A 12 13.73 -12.88 -12.43
N VAL A 13 12.88 -13.89 -12.51
CA VAL A 13 11.81 -13.99 -13.52
C VAL A 13 10.52 -13.36 -13.05
N VAL A 14 10.29 -13.26 -11.74
CA VAL A 14 9.01 -12.80 -11.16
C VAL A 14 8.65 -11.40 -11.66
N ALA A 15 9.59 -10.46 -11.71
CA ALA A 15 9.34 -9.11 -12.19
C ALA A 15 8.81 -9.07 -13.63
N HIS A 16 9.24 -10.00 -14.48
CA HIS A 16 8.79 -10.13 -15.88
C HIS A 16 7.41 -10.79 -16.03
N ARG A 17 6.89 -11.39 -14.95
CA ARG A 17 5.57 -12.05 -14.92
C ARG A 17 4.51 -11.22 -14.19
N THR A 18 4.91 -10.15 -13.51
CA THR A 18 4.02 -9.22 -12.83
C THR A 18 3.71 -8.00 -13.73
N LYS A 19 2.84 -7.12 -13.25
CA LYS A 19 2.46 -5.86 -13.91
C LYS A 19 2.50 -4.74 -12.87
N PRO A 20 2.51 -3.46 -13.28
CA PRO A 20 2.35 -2.37 -12.33
C PRO A 20 1.10 -2.60 -11.45
N PRO A 21 1.17 -2.27 -10.15
CA PRO A 21 2.23 -1.52 -9.46
C PRO A 21 3.42 -2.35 -8.97
N PHE A 22 3.54 -3.64 -9.33
CA PHE A 22 4.63 -4.50 -8.84
C PHE A 22 5.92 -4.31 -9.63
N ALA A 23 5.89 -4.48 -10.96
CA ALA A 23 7.02 -4.19 -11.83
C ALA A 23 6.57 -3.81 -13.23
N TYR A 24 7.38 -3.01 -13.92
CA TYR A 24 7.23 -2.73 -15.33
C TYR A 24 8.57 -2.95 -16.03
N CYS A 25 8.58 -3.89 -16.98
CA CYS A 25 9.75 -4.23 -17.79
C CYS A 25 9.61 -3.65 -19.20
N ALA A 26 10.73 -3.24 -19.79
CA ALA A 26 10.77 -2.75 -21.15
C ALA A 26 10.28 -3.81 -22.14
N GLU A 27 9.27 -3.48 -22.93
CA GLU A 27 8.71 -4.38 -23.95
C GLU A 27 9.62 -4.49 -25.18
N GLU A 28 10.34 -3.41 -25.49
CA GLU A 28 11.25 -3.27 -26.61
C GLU A 28 12.43 -2.38 -26.21
N ASP A 29 13.45 -2.31 -27.05
CA ASP A 29 14.49 -1.29 -26.92
C ASP A 29 13.90 0.11 -27.11
N GLY A 30 14.43 1.08 -26.36
CA GLY A 30 13.93 2.44 -26.42
C GLY A 30 14.72 3.42 -25.57
N LYS A 31 14.04 4.43 -25.11
CA LYS A 31 14.60 5.46 -24.20
C LYS A 31 13.54 5.96 -23.21
N ILE A 32 13.97 6.44 -22.07
CA ILE A 32 13.13 7.17 -21.13
C ILE A 32 12.87 8.56 -21.71
N LEU A 33 11.62 8.82 -22.11
CA LEU A 33 11.25 10.07 -22.75
C LEU A 33 11.10 11.21 -21.73
N ALA A 34 10.42 10.95 -20.62
CA ALA A 34 10.17 11.94 -19.58
C ALA A 34 9.91 11.25 -18.23
N ILE A 35 10.26 11.93 -17.16
CA ILE A 35 9.91 11.57 -15.77
C ILE A 35 9.26 12.80 -15.14
N ASP A 36 7.99 12.67 -14.75
CA ASP A 36 7.28 13.71 -14.01
C ASP A 36 7.20 13.28 -12.53
N GLU A 37 8.02 13.93 -11.71
CA GLU A 37 8.11 13.61 -10.29
C GLU A 37 6.88 14.04 -9.48
N ASN A 38 6.17 15.07 -9.94
CA ASN A 38 4.97 15.57 -9.26
C ASN A 38 3.76 14.68 -9.56
N ALA A 39 3.55 14.37 -10.83
CA ALA A 39 2.48 13.48 -11.26
C ALA A 39 2.80 12.00 -11.02
N LYS A 40 4.07 11.65 -10.70
CA LYS A 40 4.55 10.27 -10.58
C LYS A 40 4.28 9.43 -11.83
N VAL A 41 4.60 10.00 -12.98
CA VAL A 41 4.42 9.35 -14.29
C VAL A 41 5.76 9.33 -15.03
N LEU A 42 6.16 8.15 -15.50
CA LEU A 42 7.31 7.95 -16.37
C LEU A 42 6.82 7.61 -17.77
N LYS A 43 7.40 8.20 -18.81
CA LYS A 43 7.14 7.86 -20.23
C LYS A 43 8.33 7.19 -20.87
N VAL A 44 8.07 6.09 -21.58
CA VAL A 44 9.04 5.36 -22.39
C VAL A 44 8.66 5.51 -23.85
N GLU A 45 9.63 5.76 -24.70
CA GLU A 45 9.50 5.72 -26.15
C GLU A 45 10.33 4.56 -26.70
N TYR A 46 9.67 3.62 -27.35
CA TYR A 46 10.27 2.45 -27.94
C TYR A 46 10.77 2.70 -29.38
N LYS A 47 11.67 1.87 -29.89
CA LYS A 47 12.15 1.95 -31.28
C LYS A 47 11.06 1.86 -32.34
N SER A 48 9.97 1.15 -32.04
CA SER A 48 8.75 1.09 -32.87
C SER A 48 7.99 2.41 -32.98
N GLY A 49 8.39 3.45 -32.23
CA GLY A 49 7.63 4.71 -32.08
C GLY A 49 6.49 4.65 -31.06
N LYS A 50 6.24 3.48 -30.45
CA LYS A 50 5.26 3.31 -29.40
C LYS A 50 5.69 4.08 -28.15
N ARG A 51 4.78 4.90 -27.59
CA ARG A 51 4.99 5.61 -26.32
C ARG A 51 4.07 5.02 -25.25
N VAL A 52 4.63 4.71 -24.09
CA VAL A 52 3.90 4.13 -22.95
C VAL A 52 4.15 5.00 -21.73
N ALA A 53 3.08 5.36 -21.04
CA ALA A 53 3.14 6.01 -19.73
C ALA A 53 3.00 4.95 -18.63
N VAL A 54 3.79 5.05 -17.57
CA VAL A 54 3.75 4.16 -16.42
C VAL A 54 3.66 5.00 -15.17
N ASN A 55 2.65 4.68 -14.33
CA ASN A 55 2.52 5.29 -13.02
C ASN A 55 3.53 4.66 -12.05
N TYR A 56 4.13 5.46 -11.19
CA TYR A 56 5.01 5.00 -10.13
C TYR A 56 4.71 5.80 -8.84
N GLY A 57 5.37 5.44 -7.74
CA GLY A 57 5.08 6.01 -6.43
C GLY A 57 4.05 5.18 -5.67
N GLU A 58 3.33 5.80 -4.75
CA GLU A 58 2.35 5.12 -3.92
C GLU A 58 1.04 4.86 -4.67
N GLU A 59 0.57 3.64 -4.62
CA GLU A 59 -0.74 3.21 -5.10
C GLU A 59 -1.41 2.33 -4.04
N TYR A 60 -2.74 2.40 -3.96
CA TYR A 60 -3.53 1.62 -3.01
C TYR A 60 -4.28 0.54 -3.77
N THR A 61 -3.84 -0.71 -3.63
CA THR A 61 -4.46 -1.85 -4.30
C THR A 61 -5.18 -2.74 -3.29
N LYS A 62 -6.34 -3.26 -3.71
CA LYS A 62 -7.11 -4.20 -2.89
C LYS A 62 -6.36 -5.52 -2.77
N ASN A 63 -6.14 -5.97 -1.54
CA ASN A 63 -5.65 -7.32 -1.28
C ASN A 63 -6.80 -8.31 -1.47
N GLY A 64 -6.70 -9.17 -2.49
CA GLY A 64 -7.75 -10.11 -2.87
C GLY A 64 -8.10 -11.13 -1.76
N GLY A 65 -7.10 -11.54 -0.96
CA GLY A 65 -7.30 -12.51 0.13
C GLY A 65 -7.76 -11.88 1.43
N GLY A 66 -7.33 -10.65 1.73
CA GLY A 66 -7.54 -9.99 3.02
C GLY A 66 -8.78 -9.10 3.09
N GLY A 67 -9.35 -8.73 1.95
CA GLY A 67 -10.51 -7.83 1.90
C GLY A 67 -10.21 -6.36 2.21
N PHE A 68 -8.95 -5.97 2.40
CA PHE A 68 -8.49 -4.59 2.65
C PHE A 68 -7.53 -4.13 1.55
N TYR A 69 -7.26 -2.84 1.52
CA TYR A 69 -6.28 -2.26 0.60
C TYR A 69 -4.90 -2.28 1.23
N CYS A 70 -3.87 -2.45 0.41
CA CYS A 70 -2.47 -2.31 0.80
C CYS A 70 -1.83 -1.18 0.02
N THR A 71 -0.90 -0.48 0.66
CA THR A 71 -0.01 0.45 -0.01
C THR A 71 1.01 -0.32 -0.83
N GLN A 72 1.14 0.07 -2.09
CA GLN A 72 2.15 -0.43 -3.00
C GLN A 72 3.01 0.75 -3.42
N THR A 73 4.30 0.71 -3.11
CA THR A 73 5.24 1.78 -3.47
C THR A 73 6.17 1.28 -4.56
N SER A 74 6.05 1.85 -5.76
CA SER A 74 6.92 1.54 -6.88
C SER A 74 7.91 2.67 -7.14
N ILE A 75 9.15 2.31 -7.42
CA ILE A 75 10.25 3.24 -7.67
C ILE A 75 10.92 2.97 -9.02
N ILE A 76 11.64 3.96 -9.52
CA ILE A 76 12.37 3.87 -10.78
C ILE A 76 13.72 3.16 -10.54
N ASN A 77 14.06 2.16 -11.36
CA ASN A 77 15.27 1.36 -11.24
C ASN A 77 16.51 2.07 -11.81
N ASN A 78 16.94 3.15 -11.16
CA ASN A 78 18.13 3.92 -11.52
C ASN A 78 18.18 4.34 -13.01
N PHE A 79 17.02 4.70 -13.58
CA PHE A 79 16.91 5.35 -14.89
C PHE A 79 16.68 6.85 -14.74
N LYS A 80 17.28 7.62 -15.63
CA LYS A 80 17.07 9.07 -15.78
C LYS A 80 16.41 9.37 -17.11
N GLN A 81 15.86 10.58 -17.23
CA GLN A 81 15.35 11.04 -18.53
C GLN A 81 16.45 11.04 -19.58
N GLY A 82 16.16 10.47 -20.74
CA GLY A 82 17.10 10.31 -21.86
C GLY A 82 17.87 8.99 -21.88
N ASP A 83 17.87 8.23 -20.78
CA ASP A 83 18.57 6.95 -20.72
C ASP A 83 18.01 5.95 -21.73
N LYS A 84 18.91 5.15 -22.31
CA LYS A 84 18.55 4.04 -23.19
C LYS A 84 18.03 2.87 -22.35
N VAL A 85 17.02 2.20 -22.87
CA VAL A 85 16.40 0.99 -22.29
C VAL A 85 16.58 -0.15 -23.29
N VAL A 86 16.92 -1.31 -22.80
CA VAL A 86 16.99 -2.55 -23.58
C VAL A 86 15.75 -3.38 -23.24
N LYS A 87 15.23 -4.13 -24.22
CA LYS A 87 14.13 -5.05 -24.00
C LYS A 87 14.41 -5.97 -22.80
N GLY A 88 13.49 -6.01 -21.86
CA GLY A 88 13.60 -6.80 -20.64
C GLY A 88 14.23 -6.05 -19.45
N ASP A 89 14.74 -4.83 -19.60
CA ASP A 89 15.16 -4.02 -18.46
C ASP A 89 13.96 -3.75 -17.56
N VAL A 90 14.14 -3.89 -16.25
CA VAL A 90 13.14 -3.53 -15.25
C VAL A 90 13.22 -2.03 -15.02
N ILE A 91 12.23 -1.29 -15.49
CA ILE A 91 12.21 0.18 -15.43
C ILE A 91 11.67 0.67 -14.10
N ILE A 92 10.59 0.04 -13.61
CA ILE A 92 9.92 0.36 -12.35
C ILE A 92 9.71 -0.94 -11.59
N TYR A 93 9.93 -0.91 -10.28
CA TYR A 93 9.67 -2.05 -9.40
C TYR A 93 9.14 -1.59 -8.04
N ASN A 94 8.42 -2.47 -7.36
CA ASN A 94 7.93 -2.25 -6.01
C ASN A 94 9.02 -2.67 -5.00
N GLU A 95 9.49 -1.71 -4.22
CA GLU A 95 10.59 -1.92 -3.25
C GLU A 95 10.25 -2.91 -2.12
N ASN A 96 8.98 -3.13 -1.83
CA ASN A 96 8.56 -4.12 -0.85
C ASN A 96 8.73 -5.56 -1.35
N PHE A 97 8.69 -5.76 -2.68
CA PHE A 97 8.73 -7.09 -3.30
C PHE A 97 10.01 -7.39 -4.06
N PHE A 98 10.80 -6.37 -4.36
CA PHE A 98 12.01 -6.54 -5.17
C PHE A 98 13.17 -5.72 -4.63
N THR A 99 14.38 -6.28 -4.79
CA THR A 99 15.65 -5.59 -4.55
C THR A 99 16.40 -5.43 -5.88
N PRO A 100 16.95 -4.26 -6.20
CA PRO A 100 17.68 -4.05 -7.45
C PRO A 100 18.98 -4.86 -7.46
N ASP A 101 19.30 -5.43 -8.62
CA ASP A 101 20.60 -6.03 -8.86
C ASP A 101 21.63 -4.91 -9.09
N PRO A 102 22.73 -4.81 -8.31
CA PRO A 102 23.71 -3.74 -8.42
C PRO A 102 24.48 -3.74 -9.74
N TYR A 103 24.53 -4.85 -10.47
CA TYR A 103 25.31 -5.04 -11.68
C TYR A 103 24.51 -5.00 -12.98
N SER A 104 23.16 -4.96 -12.88
CA SER A 104 22.28 -4.96 -14.04
C SER A 104 21.04 -4.10 -13.83
N LYS A 105 20.20 -3.98 -14.84
CA LYS A 105 18.87 -3.35 -14.73
C LYS A 105 17.78 -4.37 -14.38
N GLN A 106 18.15 -5.45 -13.71
CA GLN A 106 17.23 -6.48 -13.20
C GLN A 106 16.96 -6.28 -11.72
N VAL A 107 16.01 -7.03 -11.20
CA VAL A 107 15.66 -7.05 -9.78
C VAL A 107 15.48 -8.49 -9.30
N ASP A 108 15.75 -8.72 -8.03
CA ASP A 108 15.53 -9.97 -7.34
C ASP A 108 14.27 -9.90 -6.48
N TRP A 109 13.50 -10.97 -6.47
CA TRP A 109 12.28 -11.05 -5.67
C TRP A 109 12.58 -11.22 -4.17
N ASN A 110 11.97 -10.36 -3.35
CA ASN A 110 11.99 -10.43 -1.89
C ASN A 110 10.87 -11.33 -1.40
N ILE A 111 11.19 -12.39 -0.68
CA ILE A 111 10.19 -13.37 -0.22
C ILE A 111 9.72 -13.15 1.22
N GLY A 112 10.37 -12.30 1.99
CA GLY A 112 9.99 -12.02 3.37
C GLY A 112 11.06 -11.28 4.15
N ALA A 113 11.00 -11.38 5.45
CA ALA A 113 12.04 -10.89 6.36
C ALA A 113 12.96 -12.07 6.76
N THR A 114 14.25 -11.84 6.75
CA THR A 114 15.21 -12.82 7.25
C THR A 114 15.23 -12.78 8.78
N ALA A 115 15.13 -13.94 9.41
CA ALA A 115 15.16 -14.11 10.85
C ALA A 115 16.00 -15.35 11.24
N ASN A 116 16.65 -15.27 12.39
CA ASN A 116 17.28 -16.43 13.03
C ASN A 116 16.23 -17.17 13.84
N VAL A 117 15.91 -18.38 13.41
CA VAL A 117 14.87 -19.21 14.01
C VAL A 117 15.49 -20.33 14.85
N ALA A 118 15.10 -20.42 16.12
CA ALA A 118 15.42 -21.55 16.98
C ALA A 118 14.20 -22.50 17.06
N PHE A 119 14.44 -23.78 16.85
CA PHE A 119 13.43 -24.83 17.03
C PHE A 119 13.53 -25.37 18.46
N ILE A 120 12.69 -24.87 19.36
CA ILE A 120 12.73 -25.14 20.80
C ILE A 120 11.30 -25.28 21.33
N GLU A 121 11.07 -26.31 22.15
CA GLU A 121 9.81 -26.47 22.88
C GLU A 121 9.79 -25.56 24.12
N GLN A 122 8.77 -24.74 24.20
CA GLN A 122 8.45 -23.91 25.36
C GLN A 122 6.95 -23.57 25.40
N ASN A 123 6.49 -22.91 26.47
CA ASN A 123 5.07 -22.62 26.67
C ASN A 123 4.45 -21.80 25.51
N HIS A 124 5.24 -21.01 24.79
CA HIS A 124 4.78 -20.16 23.69
C HIS A 124 4.94 -20.80 22.30
N THR A 125 5.52 -21.99 22.21
CA THR A 125 5.73 -22.70 20.94
C THR A 125 4.90 -23.98 20.83
N LEU A 126 3.86 -24.12 21.63
CA LEU A 126 2.97 -25.28 21.58
C LEU A 126 2.13 -25.25 20.29
N ASP A 127 1.90 -26.41 19.71
CA ASP A 127 1.15 -26.61 18.48
C ASP A 127 1.69 -25.74 17.31
N ASP A 128 0.88 -24.83 16.81
CA ASP A 128 1.23 -23.88 15.73
C ASP A 128 1.72 -22.52 16.25
N GLY A 129 1.91 -22.39 17.56
CA GLY A 129 2.38 -21.16 18.20
C GLY A 129 3.84 -20.88 17.88
N ASN A 130 4.16 -19.61 17.74
CA ASN A 130 5.52 -19.10 17.68
C ASN A 130 5.72 -17.93 18.62
N ALA A 131 6.95 -17.77 19.10
CA ALA A 131 7.37 -16.58 19.81
C ALA A 131 8.32 -15.79 18.92
N ILE A 132 8.11 -14.47 18.82
CA ILE A 132 8.97 -13.59 18.05
C ILE A 132 9.52 -12.46 18.93
N SER A 133 10.62 -11.84 18.52
CA SER A 133 11.11 -10.63 19.16
C SER A 133 10.40 -9.38 18.64
N ALA A 134 10.42 -8.31 19.42
CA ALA A 134 9.87 -7.02 19.01
C ALA A 134 10.57 -6.49 17.75
N SER A 135 11.88 -6.69 17.60
CA SER A 135 12.64 -6.30 16.41
C SER A 135 12.15 -7.01 15.14
N LEU A 136 11.80 -8.30 15.23
CA LEU A 136 11.21 -9.03 14.11
C LEU A 136 9.77 -8.60 13.86
N ALA A 137 8.99 -8.32 14.91
CA ALA A 137 7.63 -7.83 14.77
C ALA A 137 7.58 -6.49 13.99
N GLU A 138 8.53 -5.59 14.22
CA GLU A 138 8.68 -4.34 13.47
C GLU A 138 9.07 -4.60 12.01
N LYS A 139 10.02 -5.51 11.74
CA LYS A 139 10.38 -5.89 10.36
C LYS A 139 9.22 -6.49 9.56
N LEU A 140 8.29 -7.15 10.24
CA LEU A 140 7.09 -7.76 9.67
C LEU A 140 5.88 -6.80 9.67
N ALA A 141 6.09 -5.53 9.98
CA ALA A 141 5.05 -4.51 9.92
C ALA A 141 4.49 -4.37 8.50
N PHE A 142 3.22 -4.04 8.42
CA PHE A 142 2.55 -3.73 7.17
C PHE A 142 1.59 -2.55 7.35
N ASN A 143 1.28 -1.87 6.27
CA ASN A 143 0.49 -0.65 6.28
C ASN A 143 -0.85 -0.87 5.57
N PRO A 144 -1.86 -1.42 6.27
CA PRO A 144 -3.19 -1.57 5.69
C PRO A 144 -3.83 -0.22 5.46
N VAL A 145 -4.57 -0.10 4.37
CA VAL A 145 -5.33 1.09 4.05
C VAL A 145 -6.81 0.77 4.21
N HIS A 146 -7.44 1.44 5.14
CA HIS A 146 -8.86 1.33 5.40
C HIS A 146 -9.63 2.35 4.56
N VAL A 147 -10.74 1.92 3.99
CA VAL A 147 -11.60 2.78 3.17
C VAL A 147 -12.81 3.20 3.98
N ARG A 148 -13.05 4.52 4.04
CA ARG A 148 -14.22 5.10 4.68
C ARG A 148 -15.02 5.92 3.67
N ASP A 149 -16.20 5.44 3.29
CA ASP A 149 -17.12 6.15 2.43
C ASP A 149 -18.06 7.01 3.26
N VAL A 150 -18.22 8.27 2.84
CA VAL A 150 -19.20 9.21 3.37
C VAL A 150 -20.11 9.63 2.23
N VAL A 151 -21.39 9.31 2.34
CA VAL A 151 -22.42 9.66 1.36
C VAL A 151 -23.04 11.00 1.73
N LEU A 152 -23.06 11.94 0.80
CA LEU A 152 -23.60 13.29 0.97
C LEU A 152 -24.61 13.57 -0.16
N LYS A 153 -25.51 14.50 0.09
CA LYS A 153 -26.33 15.10 -0.98
C LYS A 153 -25.50 16.13 -1.76
N THR A 154 -25.80 16.31 -3.03
CA THR A 154 -25.06 17.22 -3.94
C THR A 154 -25.15 18.71 -3.50
N ASN A 155 -26.19 19.06 -2.79
CA ASN A 155 -26.43 20.41 -2.22
C ASN A 155 -25.85 20.62 -0.82
N THR A 156 -25.20 19.59 -0.22
CA THR A 156 -24.62 19.66 1.13
C THR A 156 -23.54 20.74 1.24
N THR A 157 -23.59 21.53 2.32
CA THR A 157 -22.54 22.49 2.64
C THR A 157 -21.55 21.89 3.62
N ILE A 158 -20.27 21.78 3.21
CA ILE A 158 -19.19 21.31 4.06
C ILE A 158 -18.55 22.49 4.76
N HIS A 159 -18.48 22.44 6.10
CA HIS A 159 -17.81 23.45 6.93
C HIS A 159 -16.34 23.14 7.13
N LYS A 160 -16.02 21.85 7.34
CA LYS A 160 -14.66 21.37 7.54
C LYS A 160 -14.49 19.99 6.89
N ILE A 161 -13.36 19.76 6.27
CA ILE A 161 -12.92 18.46 5.77
C ILE A 161 -11.44 18.27 6.15
N GLU A 162 -11.10 17.09 6.64
CA GLU A 162 -9.70 16.75 6.90
C GLU A 162 -8.97 16.54 5.58
N GLU A 163 -7.74 17.05 5.48
CA GLU A 163 -6.95 17.00 4.26
C GLU A 163 -6.07 15.76 4.20
N VAL A 164 -5.61 15.42 2.99
CA VAL A 164 -4.59 14.39 2.78
C VAL A 164 -3.32 14.77 3.55
N GLY A 165 -2.77 13.80 4.28
CA GLY A 165 -1.63 13.98 5.17
C GLY A 165 -1.99 14.13 6.66
N THR A 166 -3.26 14.41 6.99
CA THR A 166 -3.71 14.53 8.38
C THR A 166 -3.71 13.17 9.07
N ILE A 167 -3.21 13.11 10.31
CA ILE A 167 -3.32 11.95 11.18
C ILE A 167 -4.61 12.07 11.98
N VAL A 168 -5.45 11.04 11.90
CA VAL A 168 -6.76 10.98 12.58
C VAL A 168 -6.81 9.79 13.53
N LYS A 169 -7.59 9.93 14.60
CA LYS A 169 -7.99 8.83 15.47
C LYS A 169 -9.34 8.27 15.03
N ASN A 170 -9.66 7.06 15.45
CA ASN A 170 -10.91 6.39 15.11
C ASN A 170 -12.19 7.18 15.45
N ILE A 171 -12.13 8.08 16.44
CA ILE A 171 -13.24 8.91 16.90
C ILE A 171 -13.27 10.31 16.28
N ASP A 172 -12.19 10.71 15.58
CA ASP A 172 -12.08 12.03 15.00
C ASP A 172 -13.04 12.19 13.81
N PRO A 173 -13.65 13.37 13.62
CA PRO A 173 -14.49 13.63 12.47
C PRO A 173 -13.65 13.79 11.21
N LEU A 174 -14.05 13.13 10.12
CA LEU A 174 -13.42 13.31 8.79
C LEU A 174 -13.90 14.57 8.10
N LEU A 175 -15.15 14.91 8.33
CA LEU A 175 -15.74 16.16 7.84
C LEU A 175 -16.89 16.61 8.75
N VAL A 176 -17.23 17.90 8.63
CA VAL A 176 -18.36 18.52 9.33
C VAL A 176 -19.24 19.14 8.26
N PHE A 177 -20.51 18.78 8.23
CA PHE A 177 -21.46 19.29 7.23
C PHE A 177 -22.87 19.42 7.82
N ASP A 178 -23.68 20.26 7.20
CA ASP A 178 -25.10 20.40 7.54
C ASP A 178 -25.94 19.55 6.58
N THR A 179 -26.87 18.79 7.14
CA THR A 179 -27.91 18.11 6.35
C THR A 179 -28.99 19.14 5.98
N SER A 180 -29.16 19.37 4.70
CA SER A 180 -30.19 20.26 4.16
C SER A 180 -31.61 19.65 4.25
N ALA A 181 -31.96 19.08 5.39
CA ALA A 181 -33.24 18.37 5.56
C ALA A 181 -34.38 19.24 6.10
N MET A 182 -34.16 20.55 6.29
CA MET A 182 -35.24 21.47 6.67
C MET A 182 -35.34 22.59 5.68
N ASP A 183 -36.58 22.83 5.19
CA ASP A 183 -36.92 23.98 4.34
C ASP A 183 -36.45 25.29 4.99
N GLU A 184 -35.71 26.12 4.25
CA GLU A 184 -35.30 27.46 4.68
C GLU A 184 -36.49 28.29 5.18
N ASN A 185 -37.71 27.97 4.76
CA ASN A 185 -38.94 28.61 5.20
C ASN A 185 -39.31 28.34 6.67
N MET A 186 -38.84 27.24 7.29
CA MET A 186 -39.04 26.99 8.72
C MET A 186 -38.14 27.83 9.61
N PHE A 187 -37.02 28.34 9.10
CA PHE A 187 -36.08 29.14 9.89
C PHE A 187 -36.59 30.61 10.08
N GLY A 188 -37.43 31.06 9.19
CA GLY A 188 -37.95 32.45 9.28
C GLY A 188 -38.90 32.73 10.45
N GLU A 189 -39.45 31.70 11.08
CA GLU A 189 -40.38 31.82 12.22
C GLU A 189 -39.74 31.55 13.59
N LEU A 190 -38.47 31.14 13.62
CA LEU A 190 -37.74 30.80 14.84
C LEU A 190 -36.77 31.95 15.20
N GLY A 191 -36.74 32.33 16.47
CA GLY A 191 -35.78 33.32 16.97
C GLY A 191 -34.33 32.84 16.82
N ASP A 192 -33.37 33.77 16.79
CA ASP A 192 -31.95 33.53 16.49
C ASP A 192 -31.32 32.39 17.33
N ASP A 193 -31.67 32.29 18.63
CA ASP A 193 -31.15 31.22 19.52
C ASP A 193 -31.68 29.85 19.17
N ALA A 194 -32.92 29.75 18.71
CA ALA A 194 -33.52 28.48 18.29
C ALA A 194 -32.99 28.01 16.92
N SER A 195 -32.71 28.97 16.02
CA SER A 195 -32.08 28.75 14.74
C SER A 195 -30.65 28.20 14.90
N ASP A 196 -29.86 28.77 15.79
CA ASP A 196 -28.50 28.31 16.10
C ASP A 196 -28.48 26.90 16.75
N LEU A 197 -29.47 26.59 17.59
CA LEU A 197 -29.61 25.27 18.22
C LEU A 197 -29.99 24.20 17.17
N LEU A 198 -30.89 24.51 16.27
CA LEU A 198 -31.29 23.62 15.16
C LEU A 198 -30.16 23.41 14.16
N ALA A 199 -29.38 24.45 13.84
CA ALA A 199 -28.20 24.33 13.00
C ALA A 199 -27.15 23.38 13.64
N LYS A 200 -26.96 23.44 14.96
CA LYS A 200 -26.09 22.50 15.69
C LYS A 200 -26.62 21.06 15.68
N LEU A 201 -27.93 20.87 15.76
CA LEU A 201 -28.58 19.55 15.71
C LEU A 201 -28.50 18.92 14.30
N ASN A 202 -28.57 19.74 13.25
CA ASN A 202 -28.47 19.28 11.86
C ASN A 202 -27.01 18.98 11.43
N ARG A 203 -26.03 19.38 12.24
CA ARG A 203 -24.63 19.17 11.95
C ARG A 203 -24.22 17.73 12.10
N GLN A 204 -23.74 17.13 11.03
CA GLN A 204 -23.21 15.77 11.03
C GLN A 204 -21.69 15.75 11.00
N THR A 205 -21.12 14.80 11.75
CA THR A 205 -19.68 14.63 11.91
C THR A 205 -19.28 13.16 11.74
N PRO A 206 -19.26 12.63 10.50
CA PRO A 206 -18.84 11.24 10.27
C PRO A 206 -17.43 10.99 10.82
N LYS A 207 -17.32 9.97 11.67
CA LYS A 207 -16.04 9.59 12.30
C LYS A 207 -15.19 8.75 11.36
N ALA A 208 -13.86 8.84 11.54
CA ALA A 208 -12.88 8.08 10.78
C ALA A 208 -13.05 6.56 10.92
N LYS A 209 -13.45 6.07 12.11
CA LYS A 209 -13.56 4.65 12.49
C LYS A 209 -12.23 3.91 12.57
N PHE A 210 -11.18 4.40 11.93
CA PHE A 210 -9.82 3.87 11.95
C PHE A 210 -8.86 4.98 12.34
N SER A 211 -7.80 4.62 13.06
CA SER A 211 -6.71 5.54 13.39
C SER A 211 -5.62 5.39 12.34
N GLY A 212 -5.09 6.51 11.84
CA GLY A 212 -4.05 6.49 10.83
C GLY A 212 -3.92 7.80 10.08
N LYS A 213 -3.15 7.81 9.01
CA LYS A 213 -2.93 8.97 8.13
C LYS A 213 -3.88 8.92 6.94
N ILE A 214 -4.56 10.02 6.65
CA ILE A 214 -5.34 10.15 5.41
C ILE A 214 -4.35 10.27 4.25
N VAL A 215 -4.35 9.28 3.36
CA VAL A 215 -3.38 9.20 2.25
C VAL A 215 -3.99 9.59 0.91
N GLN A 216 -5.31 9.42 0.75
CA GLN A 216 -6.02 9.82 -0.46
C GLN A 216 -7.47 10.12 -0.14
N ILE A 217 -8.07 11.02 -0.92
CA ILE A 217 -9.50 11.29 -0.93
C ILE A 217 -9.97 11.22 -2.39
N ASP A 218 -10.98 10.39 -2.65
CA ASP A 218 -11.66 10.31 -3.94
C ASP A 218 -13.10 10.78 -3.80
N ALA A 219 -13.65 11.31 -4.89
CA ALA A 219 -15.05 11.70 -4.98
C ALA A 219 -15.72 10.96 -6.14
N PHE A 220 -16.94 10.46 -5.92
CA PHE A 220 -17.72 9.74 -6.94
C PHE A 220 -19.12 10.31 -6.99
N PHE A 221 -19.56 10.74 -8.15
CA PHE A 221 -20.88 11.34 -8.39
C PHE A 221 -21.35 11.09 -9.83
N ARG A 222 -22.66 11.19 -10.07
CA ARG A 222 -23.27 11.04 -11.41
C ARG A 222 -23.68 12.35 -12.02
N CYS A 223 -24.11 13.30 -11.21
CA CYS A 223 -24.57 14.59 -11.67
C CYS A 223 -23.48 15.40 -12.40
N GLU A 224 -23.89 16.47 -13.07
CA GLU A 224 -22.96 17.46 -13.59
C GLU A 224 -22.25 18.19 -12.42
N GLN A 225 -20.97 18.51 -12.59
CA GLN A 225 -20.21 19.23 -11.55
C GLN A 225 -20.84 20.59 -11.19
N SER A 226 -21.59 21.17 -12.12
CA SER A 226 -22.36 22.41 -11.92
C SER A 226 -23.47 22.27 -10.87
N ALA A 227 -23.98 21.06 -10.64
CA ALA A 227 -25.05 20.79 -9.68
C ALA A 227 -24.54 20.63 -8.24
N LEU A 228 -23.25 20.53 -8.04
CA LEU A 228 -22.64 20.40 -6.71
C LEU A 228 -22.67 21.75 -5.97
N SER A 229 -22.75 21.72 -4.64
CA SER A 229 -22.63 22.91 -3.79
C SER A 229 -21.27 23.59 -3.97
N PRO A 230 -21.12 24.89 -3.68
CA PRO A 230 -19.83 25.60 -3.81
C PRO A 230 -18.69 24.96 -3.00
N THR A 231 -19.00 24.40 -1.83
CA THR A 231 -18.02 23.75 -0.95
C THR A 231 -17.59 22.39 -1.53
N LEU A 232 -18.52 21.59 -2.02
CA LEU A 232 -18.24 20.31 -2.72
C LEU A 232 -17.45 20.55 -4.01
N LYS A 233 -17.79 21.59 -4.79
CA LYS A 233 -17.01 21.98 -5.99
C LYS A 233 -15.55 22.21 -5.68
N LYS A 234 -15.23 22.90 -4.57
CA LYS A 234 -13.84 23.14 -4.15
C LYS A 234 -13.10 21.84 -3.87
N VAL A 235 -13.74 20.90 -3.15
CA VAL A 235 -13.16 19.60 -2.84
C VAL A 235 -12.93 18.79 -4.11
N VAL A 236 -13.95 18.67 -4.95
CA VAL A 236 -13.90 17.95 -6.22
C VAL A 236 -12.83 18.52 -7.15
N SER A 237 -12.72 19.86 -7.26
CA SER A 237 -11.73 20.51 -8.11
C SER A 237 -10.29 20.24 -7.65
N LYS A 238 -10.03 20.19 -6.34
CA LYS A 238 -8.70 19.77 -5.82
C LYS A 238 -8.33 18.35 -6.26
N ILE A 239 -9.27 17.40 -6.12
CA ILE A 239 -9.06 16.00 -6.49
C ILE A 239 -8.89 15.87 -8.02
N GLN A 240 -9.72 16.58 -8.77
CA GLN A 240 -9.70 16.57 -10.24
C GLN A 240 -8.36 17.09 -10.79
N LYS A 241 -7.82 18.13 -10.20
CA LYS A 241 -6.52 18.69 -10.60
C LYS A 241 -5.40 17.65 -10.55
N ILE A 242 -5.34 16.84 -9.48
CA ILE A 242 -4.34 15.78 -9.35
C ILE A 242 -4.49 14.75 -10.50
N LYS A 243 -5.73 14.37 -10.85
CA LYS A 243 -5.99 13.44 -11.95
C LYS A 243 -5.67 14.04 -13.32
N GLU A 244 -5.97 15.32 -13.51
CA GLU A 244 -5.62 16.04 -14.74
C GLU A 244 -4.11 16.18 -14.93
N ASP A 245 -3.36 16.45 -13.88
CA ASP A 245 -1.89 16.53 -13.95
C ASP A 245 -1.28 15.17 -14.33
N LYS A 246 -1.80 14.07 -13.79
CA LYS A 246 -1.42 12.72 -14.24
C LYS A 246 -1.77 12.46 -15.72
N ALA A 247 -2.95 12.87 -16.15
CA ALA A 247 -3.37 12.73 -17.55
C ALA A 247 -2.51 13.55 -18.50
N LYS A 248 -2.17 14.79 -18.13
CA LYS A 248 -1.23 15.65 -18.90
C LYS A 248 0.15 15.02 -19.00
N ALA A 249 0.68 14.50 -17.87
CA ALA A 249 1.98 13.82 -17.86
C ALA A 249 1.98 12.57 -18.75
N ALA A 250 0.86 11.85 -18.88
CA ALA A 250 0.71 10.67 -19.72
C ALA A 250 0.36 11.00 -21.18
N SER A 251 0.10 12.26 -21.52
CA SER A 251 -0.35 12.69 -22.85
C SER A 251 0.57 12.22 -23.98
N GLY A 252 -0.03 11.78 -25.08
CA GLY A 252 0.67 11.24 -26.24
C GLY A 252 1.14 9.78 -26.09
N SER A 253 0.77 9.11 -25.02
CA SER A 253 1.02 7.67 -24.82
C SER A 253 -0.18 6.84 -25.26
N ILE A 254 0.04 5.62 -25.71
CA ILE A 254 -1.03 4.72 -26.18
C ILE A 254 -2.03 4.34 -25.08
N ASN A 255 -1.61 4.43 -23.84
CA ASN A 255 -2.40 4.11 -22.66
C ASN A 255 -2.85 5.37 -21.87
N GLU A 256 -2.76 6.55 -22.47
CA GLU A 256 -3.17 7.85 -21.89
C GLU A 256 -4.56 7.80 -21.25
N LYS A 257 -5.51 7.13 -21.90
CA LYS A 257 -6.90 7.00 -21.41
C LYS A 257 -7.04 6.40 -20.00
N TYR A 258 -6.05 5.67 -19.54
CA TYR A 258 -6.08 5.08 -18.18
C TYR A 258 -5.67 6.07 -17.08
N PHE A 259 -5.06 7.19 -17.45
CA PHE A 259 -4.63 8.24 -16.51
C PHE A 259 -5.71 9.30 -16.29
N GLY A 260 -6.62 9.47 -17.25
CA GLY A 260 -7.68 10.48 -17.22
C GLY A 260 -9.00 10.01 -16.63
N LYS A 261 -9.04 9.07 -15.68
CA LYS A 261 -10.28 8.62 -15.06
C LYS A 261 -11.04 9.80 -14.44
N THR A 262 -12.21 10.09 -14.99
CA THR A 262 -13.13 11.09 -14.43
C THR A 262 -13.73 10.57 -13.13
N MET A 263 -14.07 11.48 -12.22
CA MET A 263 -14.80 11.15 -10.98
C MET A 263 -16.29 10.93 -11.25
N GLN A 264 -16.76 11.37 -12.42
CA GLN A 264 -18.11 11.15 -12.88
C GLN A 264 -18.29 9.69 -13.28
N ILE A 265 -19.22 9.00 -12.65
CA ILE A 265 -19.51 7.58 -12.87
C ILE A 265 -20.74 7.40 -13.76
N LYS A 266 -20.76 6.31 -14.53
CA LYS A 266 -21.91 5.95 -15.37
C LYS A 266 -22.98 5.26 -14.54
N TYR A 267 -24.21 5.23 -15.04
CA TYR A 267 -25.34 4.54 -14.38
C TYR A 267 -25.11 3.04 -14.14
N THR A 268 -24.25 2.41 -14.92
CA THR A 268 -23.88 0.99 -14.77
C THR A 268 -22.81 0.76 -13.72
N ASP A 269 -22.13 1.82 -13.25
CA ASP A 269 -21.02 1.68 -12.34
C ASP A 269 -21.51 1.71 -10.89
N ARG A 270 -20.99 0.81 -10.08
CA ARG A 270 -21.20 0.75 -8.63
C ARG A 270 -19.91 1.06 -7.89
N ILE A 271 -20.02 1.76 -6.78
CA ILE A 271 -18.90 2.00 -5.88
C ILE A 271 -19.05 1.10 -4.64
N GLY A 272 -18.36 -0.02 -4.67
CA GLY A 272 -18.54 -1.06 -3.65
C GLY A 272 -19.92 -1.70 -3.73
N ILE A 273 -20.66 -1.68 -2.61
CA ILE A 273 -22.04 -2.20 -2.50
C ILE A 273 -23.07 -1.08 -2.71
N THR A 274 -22.64 0.18 -2.68
CA THR A 274 -23.54 1.33 -2.68
C THR A 274 -23.88 1.75 -4.11
N ASP A 275 -25.15 1.80 -4.43
CA ASP A 275 -25.67 2.48 -5.61
C ASP A 275 -25.58 3.99 -5.33
N ILE A 276 -25.27 4.77 -6.36
CA ILE A 276 -25.18 6.22 -6.28
C ILE A 276 -26.38 6.82 -7.02
N ASP A 277 -27.18 7.59 -6.30
CA ASP A 277 -28.26 8.36 -6.89
C ASP A 277 -27.73 9.64 -7.55
N ASP A 278 -28.51 10.24 -8.45
CA ASP A 278 -28.10 11.45 -9.18
C ASP A 278 -27.92 12.66 -8.27
N ASP A 279 -28.58 12.68 -7.10
CA ASP A 279 -28.49 13.73 -6.10
C ASP A 279 -27.46 13.46 -4.98
N THR A 280 -26.64 12.41 -5.15
CA THR A 280 -25.65 12.02 -4.13
C THR A 280 -24.22 12.08 -4.64
N ILE A 281 -23.29 12.32 -3.71
CA ILE A 281 -21.86 12.25 -3.90
C ILE A 281 -21.26 11.39 -2.79
N ILE A 282 -20.34 10.50 -3.14
CA ILE A 282 -19.56 9.72 -2.18
C ILE A 282 -18.16 10.31 -2.09
N LEU A 283 -17.76 10.72 -0.89
CA LEU A 283 -16.38 11.04 -0.56
C LEU A 283 -15.74 9.82 0.08
N ARG A 284 -14.70 9.29 -0.55
CA ARG A 284 -13.96 8.12 -0.09
C ARG A 284 -12.63 8.53 0.49
N PHE A 285 -12.46 8.30 1.78
CA PHE A 285 -11.21 8.52 2.49
C PHE A 285 -10.42 7.21 2.57
N TYR A 286 -9.15 7.27 2.24
CA TYR A 286 -8.19 6.19 2.40
C TYR A 286 -7.33 6.51 3.61
N ILE A 287 -7.42 5.70 4.66
CA ILE A 287 -6.74 5.90 5.94
C ILE A 287 -5.72 4.78 6.09
N GLN A 288 -4.45 5.12 6.00
CA GLN A 288 -3.33 4.20 6.19
C GLN A 288 -3.01 4.09 7.67
N GLN A 289 -3.01 2.89 8.18
CA GLN A 289 -2.61 2.56 9.53
C GLN A 289 -1.26 1.85 9.51
N ASP A 290 -0.33 2.26 10.37
CA ASP A 290 0.91 1.53 10.59
C ASP A 290 0.63 0.43 11.62
N MET A 291 0.74 -0.82 11.19
CA MET A 291 0.52 -1.98 12.06
C MET A 291 1.78 -2.83 12.11
N GLY A 292 2.37 -2.93 13.30
CA GLY A 292 3.33 -3.98 13.61
C GLY A 292 2.64 -5.35 13.61
N MET A 293 3.42 -6.40 13.55
CA MET A 293 2.92 -7.73 13.82
C MET A 293 2.54 -7.84 15.30
N ASP A 294 1.41 -8.48 15.60
CA ASP A 294 0.90 -8.63 16.96
C ASP A 294 0.52 -10.08 17.27
N ILE A 295 0.25 -10.37 18.54
CA ILE A 295 -0.24 -11.67 19.00
C ILE A 295 -1.50 -12.04 18.22
N GLY A 296 -1.58 -13.29 17.77
CA GLY A 296 -2.66 -13.79 16.91
C GLY A 296 -2.41 -13.57 15.40
N SER A 297 -1.40 -12.81 15.00
CA SER A 297 -1.03 -12.65 13.60
C SER A 297 -0.47 -13.96 13.03
N LYS A 298 -0.82 -14.25 11.78
CA LYS A 298 -0.35 -15.46 11.09
C LYS A 298 0.96 -15.19 10.37
N LEU A 299 1.90 -16.11 10.53
CA LEU A 299 3.20 -16.15 9.85
C LEU A 299 3.33 -17.42 9.02
N GLU A 300 4.24 -17.36 8.08
CA GLU A 300 4.72 -18.55 7.36
C GLU A 300 6.25 -18.55 7.37
N ILE A 301 6.84 -19.62 7.85
CA ILE A 301 8.29 -19.86 7.80
C ILE A 301 8.59 -20.51 6.46
N LEU A 302 9.31 -19.80 5.59
CA LEU A 302 9.55 -20.18 4.19
C LEU A 302 8.23 -20.41 3.43
N SER A 303 8.00 -21.60 2.92
CA SER A 303 6.88 -21.89 2.04
C SER A 303 5.89 -22.92 2.59
N SER A 304 6.03 -23.37 3.83
CA SER A 304 5.29 -24.54 4.28
C SER A 304 4.90 -24.58 5.76
N LEU A 305 5.58 -23.87 6.63
CA LEU A 305 5.26 -23.84 8.06
C LEU A 305 4.40 -22.62 8.39
N LYS A 306 3.09 -22.82 8.43
CA LYS A 306 2.15 -21.78 8.89
C LYS A 306 2.08 -21.78 10.40
N THR A 307 2.24 -20.62 11.00
CA THR A 307 2.29 -20.43 12.44
C THR A 307 1.43 -19.23 12.87
N VAL A 308 1.15 -19.16 14.16
CA VAL A 308 0.43 -18.02 14.77
C VAL A 308 1.29 -17.42 15.86
N CYS A 309 1.48 -16.11 15.85
CA CYS A 309 2.21 -15.42 16.89
C CYS A 309 1.48 -15.57 18.24
N SER A 310 2.10 -16.23 19.19
CA SER A 310 1.57 -16.46 20.54
C SER A 310 2.20 -15.52 21.57
N TYR A 311 3.42 -15.03 21.29
CA TYR A 311 4.16 -14.19 22.22
C TYR A 311 5.14 -13.28 21.49
N ILE A 312 5.26 -12.04 21.96
CA ILE A 312 6.27 -11.08 21.48
C ILE A 312 7.21 -10.76 22.64
N ASN A 313 8.48 -11.18 22.48
CA ASN A 313 9.53 -10.88 23.45
C ASN A 313 10.06 -9.45 23.22
N PRO A 314 10.25 -8.63 24.27
CA PRO A 314 10.76 -7.26 24.12
C PRO A 314 12.14 -7.19 23.44
N ASN A 315 12.98 -8.19 23.64
CA ASN A 315 14.35 -8.26 23.11
C ASN A 315 14.56 -9.51 22.27
N ASP A 316 15.58 -9.51 21.44
CA ASP A 316 16.09 -10.74 20.83
C ASP A 316 16.64 -11.67 21.91
N TRP A 317 16.59 -12.98 21.67
CA TRP A 317 17.17 -13.95 22.60
C TRP A 317 18.67 -14.09 22.32
N ASP A 318 19.45 -14.09 23.39
CA ASP A 318 20.88 -14.30 23.35
C ASP A 318 21.19 -15.78 23.08
N THR A 319 22.33 -16.04 22.44
CA THR A 319 22.90 -17.37 22.24
C THR A 319 24.30 -17.44 22.84
N ASP A 320 24.92 -18.61 22.83
CA ASP A 320 26.32 -18.79 23.28
C ASP A 320 27.30 -18.01 22.37
N ASP A 321 26.91 -17.70 21.13
CA ASP A 321 27.65 -16.80 20.25
C ASP A 321 27.14 -15.36 20.42
N PRO A 322 27.96 -14.42 20.95
CA PRO A 322 27.52 -13.03 21.17
C PRO A 322 27.16 -12.28 19.88
N ASN A 323 27.59 -12.79 18.72
CA ASN A 323 27.29 -12.20 17.41
C ASN A 323 25.99 -12.72 16.79
N THR A 324 25.40 -13.76 17.39
CA THR A 324 24.18 -14.39 16.87
C THR A 324 23.06 -14.26 17.89
N LYS A 325 21.95 -13.62 17.47
CA LYS A 325 20.74 -13.52 18.28
C LYS A 325 19.60 -14.23 17.57
N VAL A 326 18.70 -14.83 18.35
CA VAL A 326 17.50 -15.48 17.86
C VAL A 326 16.35 -14.47 17.87
N ASN A 327 15.63 -14.39 16.77
CA ASN A 327 14.49 -13.48 16.59
C ASN A 327 13.14 -14.21 16.66
N MET A 328 13.15 -15.54 16.47
CA MET A 328 11.94 -16.34 16.45
C MET A 328 12.20 -17.72 17.05
N MET A 329 11.24 -18.21 17.82
CA MET A 329 11.21 -19.57 18.32
C MET A 329 9.97 -20.30 17.81
N TYR A 330 10.13 -21.55 17.41
CA TYR A 330 9.05 -22.40 16.94
C TYR A 330 9.26 -23.85 17.43
N SER A 331 8.16 -24.61 17.52
CA SER A 331 8.16 -25.99 17.98
C SER A 331 8.99 -26.89 17.07
N GLU A 332 9.96 -27.60 17.64
CA GLU A 332 10.69 -28.63 16.92
C GLU A 332 9.79 -29.84 16.63
N ILE A 333 8.94 -30.22 17.57
CA ILE A 333 7.97 -31.30 17.42
C ILE A 333 7.00 -30.99 16.29
N GLY A 334 6.54 -29.73 16.18
CA GLY A 334 5.66 -29.27 15.11
C GLY A 334 6.28 -29.45 13.71
N VAL A 335 7.60 -29.23 13.57
CA VAL A 335 8.32 -29.45 12.30
C VAL A 335 8.45 -30.95 12.01
N ASN A 336 8.86 -31.72 13.01
CA ASN A 336 9.12 -33.16 12.84
C ASN A 336 7.84 -33.95 12.54
N ASN A 337 6.73 -33.65 13.22
CA ASN A 337 5.44 -34.32 13.01
C ASN A 337 4.84 -34.03 11.62
N ARG A 338 5.19 -32.90 11.00
CA ARG A 338 4.76 -32.55 9.64
C ARG A 338 5.68 -33.07 8.56
N ILE A 339 6.80 -33.71 8.93
CA ILE A 339 7.80 -34.26 8.00
C ILE A 339 8.32 -33.19 7.02
N ILE A 340 8.45 -31.93 7.48
CA ILE A 340 8.86 -30.79 6.65
C ILE A 340 10.31 -30.44 7.02
N ASN A 341 11.28 -30.96 6.27
CA ASN A 341 12.69 -30.67 6.50
C ASN A 341 13.24 -29.45 5.74
N SER A 342 12.53 -28.98 4.72
CA SER A 342 12.99 -27.88 3.88
C SER A 342 13.34 -26.61 4.65
N PRO A 343 12.59 -26.13 5.67
CA PRO A 343 12.99 -24.96 6.44
C PRO A 343 14.30 -25.13 7.18
N LYS A 344 14.54 -26.31 7.78
CA LYS A 344 15.81 -26.62 8.46
C LYS A 344 16.98 -26.61 7.46
N LEU A 345 16.84 -27.31 6.33
CA LEU A 345 17.90 -27.40 5.32
C LEU A 345 18.19 -26.05 4.67
N CYS A 346 17.15 -25.30 4.32
CA CYS A 346 17.32 -23.96 3.76
C CYS A 346 17.92 -22.98 4.78
N GLY A 347 17.53 -23.07 6.06
CA GLY A 347 18.10 -22.26 7.13
C GLY A 347 19.58 -22.53 7.34
N MET A 348 19.97 -23.81 7.39
CA MET A 348 21.39 -24.21 7.48
C MET A 348 22.19 -23.72 6.26
N GLY A 349 21.64 -23.88 5.05
CA GLY A 349 22.28 -23.37 3.83
C GLY A 349 22.44 -21.85 3.85
N ALA A 350 21.42 -21.11 4.31
CA ALA A 350 21.48 -19.66 4.44
C ALA A 350 22.55 -19.21 5.45
N ALA A 351 22.66 -19.88 6.59
CA ALA A 351 23.69 -19.57 7.61
C ALA A 351 25.11 -19.80 7.07
N VAL A 352 25.33 -20.90 6.33
CA VAL A 352 26.63 -21.15 5.68
C VAL A 352 26.94 -20.09 4.64
N MET A 353 25.98 -19.70 3.80
CA MET A 353 26.18 -18.65 2.80
C MET A 353 26.44 -17.28 3.44
N GLU A 354 25.79 -16.97 4.56
CA GLU A 354 26.04 -15.72 5.30
C GLU A 354 27.45 -15.66 5.85
N LYS A 355 27.93 -16.77 6.43
CA LYS A 355 29.30 -16.85 6.93
C LYS A 355 30.31 -16.70 5.79
N LEU A 356 30.09 -17.41 4.69
CA LEU A 356 30.96 -17.32 3.52
C LEU A 356 31.00 -15.89 2.93
N GLU A 357 29.87 -15.21 2.88
CA GLU A 357 29.80 -13.81 2.46
C GLU A 357 30.63 -12.90 3.36
N LYS A 358 30.52 -13.06 4.70
CA LYS A 358 31.31 -12.29 5.67
C LYS A 358 32.81 -12.56 5.49
N ASP A 359 33.21 -13.83 5.38
CA ASP A 359 34.60 -14.23 5.21
C ASP A 359 35.20 -13.63 3.90
N ILE A 360 34.44 -13.66 2.80
CA ILE A 360 34.85 -13.06 1.52
C ILE A 360 35.00 -11.54 1.64
N LEU A 361 34.05 -10.86 2.26
CA LEU A 361 34.10 -9.40 2.44
C LEU A 361 35.26 -8.99 3.31
N GLU A 362 35.52 -9.72 4.41
CA GLU A 362 36.69 -9.45 5.27
C GLU A 362 38.00 -9.64 4.52
N GLU A 363 38.11 -10.66 3.66
CA GLU A 363 39.31 -10.90 2.86
C GLU A 363 39.49 -9.87 1.74
N TYR A 364 38.37 -9.43 1.12
CA TYR A 364 38.40 -8.43 0.06
C TYR A 364 38.78 -7.02 0.56
N PHE A 365 38.40 -6.67 1.78
CA PHE A 365 38.67 -5.35 2.35
C PHE A 365 39.92 -5.30 3.26
N LYS A 366 40.66 -6.41 3.40
CA LYS A 366 42.00 -6.42 4.00
C LYS A 366 43.04 -5.85 3.03
#